data_08b7498118a41b3fef9229eddc458c85
#
_entry.id   08b7498118a41b3fef9229eddc458c85
#
_cell.length_a   1.000
_cell.length_b   1.000
_cell.length_c   1.000
_cell.angle_alpha   90.00
_cell.angle_beta   90.00
_cell.angle_gamma   90.00
#
_symmetry.space_group_name_H-M   'P 1'
#
loop_
_entity.id
_entity.type
_entity.pdbx_description
1 polymer ?
#
loop_
_entity_poly.entity_id
_entity_poly.type
_entity_poly.pdbx_seq_one_letter_code
_entity_poly.pdbx_strand_id
1 'polypeptide(L)' 'MTIREKILVIEDEKSISHFISTVLNNNGYEAMQAQTGEEALSMISSHCPDLVILDLGLPDMDGLDILRSAVTRP' A
#
# COMPACT_ATOMS: atom_id res chain seq x y z
N MET A 1 -6.96 22.58 9.92
CA MET A 1 -6.60 21.14 9.92
C MET A 1 -6.28 20.68 8.52
N THR A 2 -5.15 20.01 8.34
CA THR A 2 -4.74 19.53 7.04
C THR A 2 -5.16 18.06 6.87
N ILE A 3 -5.91 17.80 5.80
CA ILE A 3 -6.27 16.42 5.45
C ILE A 3 -5.14 15.83 4.62
N ARG A 4 -4.60 14.70 5.07
CA ARG A 4 -3.55 13.99 4.33
C ARG A 4 -4.15 12.87 3.51
N GLU A 5 -3.71 12.75 2.27
CA GLU A 5 -4.06 11.62 1.44
C GLU A 5 -3.34 10.39 1.95
N LYS A 6 -4.05 9.26 1.98
CA LYS A 6 -3.53 8.00 2.45
C LYS A 6 -2.94 7.22 1.29
N ILE A 7 -1.68 6.82 1.43
CA ILE A 7 -0.98 6.05 0.39
C ILE A 7 -0.53 4.74 1.01
N LEU A 8 -0.96 3.63 0.42
CA LEU A 8 -0.55 2.30 0.85
C LEU A 8 0.66 1.85 0.03
N VAL A 9 1.75 1.55 0.71
CA VAL A 9 2.98 1.02 0.10
C VAL A 9 3.01 -0.48 0.32
N ILE A 10 2.97 -1.24 -0.77
CA ILE A 10 2.99 -2.69 -0.74
C ILE A 10 4.35 -3.16 -1.22
N GLU A 11 5.23 -3.52 -0.28
CA GLU A 11 6.61 -3.86 -0.56
C GLU A 11 7.10 -4.86 0.50
N ASP A 12 7.67 -5.99 0.07
CA ASP A 12 8.13 -7.03 0.98
C ASP A 12 9.46 -6.72 1.65
N GLU A 13 10.27 -5.84 1.06
CA GLU A 13 11.53 -5.46 1.66
C GLU A 13 11.35 -4.24 2.56
N LYS A 14 11.61 -4.44 3.86
CA LYS A 14 11.35 -3.41 4.88
C LYS A 14 12.11 -2.12 4.67
N SER A 15 13.38 -2.20 4.25
CA SER A 15 14.19 -1.00 4.05
C SER A 15 13.65 -0.13 2.91
N ILE A 16 13.18 -0.75 1.83
CA ILE A 16 12.60 -0.04 0.70
C ILE A 16 11.26 0.55 1.11
N SER A 17 10.41 -0.24 1.76
CA SER A 17 9.12 0.22 2.26
C SER A 17 9.27 1.40 3.20
N HIS A 18 10.21 1.31 4.12
CA HIS A 18 10.48 2.38 5.08
C HIS A 18 10.97 3.66 4.38
N PHE A 19 11.85 3.51 3.40
CA PHE A 19 12.36 4.65 2.63
C PHE A 19 11.23 5.37 1.91
N ILE A 20 10.40 4.63 1.19
CA ILE A 20 9.28 5.20 0.44
C ILE A 20 8.31 5.89 1.40
N SER A 21 7.99 5.24 2.52
CA SER A 21 7.06 5.78 3.51
C SER A 21 7.60 7.07 4.13
N THR A 22 8.89 7.12 4.40
CA THR A 22 9.53 8.32 4.96
C THR A 22 9.43 9.49 3.98
N VAL A 23 9.71 9.25 2.70
CA VAL A 23 9.59 10.29 1.68
C VAL A 23 8.15 10.80 1.59
N LEU A 24 7.18 9.88 1.59
CA LEU A 24 5.77 10.25 1.50
C LEU A 24 5.34 11.07 2.71
N ASN A 25 5.68 10.63 3.91
CA ASN A 25 5.32 11.35 5.13
C ASN A 25 5.94 12.74 5.17
N ASN A 26 7.17 12.88 4.67
CA ASN A 26 7.85 14.18 4.62
C ASN A 26 7.24 15.12 3.57
N ASN A 27 6.44 14.59 2.66
CA ASN A 27 5.80 15.39 1.61
C ASN A 27 4.30 15.58 1.84
N GLY A 28 3.83 15.37 3.05
CA GLY A 28 2.46 15.68 3.43
C GLY A 28 1.45 14.57 3.22
N TYR A 29 1.90 13.36 2.90
CA TYR A 29 1.03 12.20 2.76
C TYR A 29 1.04 11.37 4.02
N GLU A 30 0.02 10.54 4.19
CA GLU A 30 -0.02 9.55 5.25
C GLU A 30 0.30 8.19 4.65
N ALA A 31 1.50 7.68 4.91
CA ALA A 31 1.94 6.41 4.35
C ALA A 31 1.56 5.25 5.26
N MET A 32 1.02 4.19 4.65
CA MET A 32 0.75 2.91 5.31
C MET A 32 1.59 1.85 4.61
N GLN A 33 1.98 0.82 5.33
CA GLN A 33 2.86 -0.21 4.79
C GLN A 33 2.24 -1.59 4.92
N ALA A 34 2.34 -2.37 3.84
CA ALA A 34 1.98 -3.78 3.82
C ALA A 34 3.15 -4.55 3.22
N GLN A 35 3.48 -5.69 3.79
CA GLN A 35 4.61 -6.51 3.33
C GLN A 35 4.18 -7.71 2.51
N THR A 36 2.90 -8.04 2.55
CA THR A 36 2.34 -9.18 1.83
C THR A 36 1.08 -8.77 1.11
N GLY A 37 0.68 -9.56 0.13
CA GLY A 37 -0.57 -9.32 -0.60
C GLY A 37 -1.79 -9.45 0.29
N GLU A 38 -1.78 -10.42 1.20
CA GLU A 38 -2.89 -10.63 2.13
C GLU A 38 -3.08 -9.42 3.06
N GLU A 39 -1.98 -8.93 3.62
CA GLU A 39 -2.00 -7.74 4.47
C GLU A 39 -2.49 -6.52 3.69
N ALA A 40 -2.02 -6.39 2.45
CA ALA A 40 -2.42 -5.29 1.57
C ALA A 40 -3.92 -5.28 1.31
N LEU A 41 -4.49 -6.43 0.99
CA LEU A 41 -5.94 -6.53 0.73
C LEU A 41 -6.75 -6.18 1.97
N SER A 42 -6.29 -6.61 3.13
CA SER A 42 -6.92 -6.26 4.40
C SER A 42 -6.91 -4.75 4.62
N MET A 43 -5.77 -4.10 4.37
CA MET A 43 -5.64 -2.66 4.56
C MET A 43 -6.44 -1.85 3.53
N ILE A 44 -6.53 -2.34 2.30
CA ILE A 44 -7.37 -1.70 1.29
C ILE A 44 -8.82 -1.69 1.75
N SER A 45 -9.30 -2.79 2.30
CA SER A 45 -10.68 -2.90 2.78
C SER A 45 -10.95 -2.04 4.00
N SER A 46 -10.00 -1.99 4.94
CA SER A 46 -10.23 -1.35 6.24
C SER A 46 -9.87 0.12 6.27
N HIS A 47 -8.89 0.56 5.49
CA HIS A 47 -8.37 1.93 5.53
C HIS A 47 -8.70 2.76 4.30
N CYS A 48 -9.15 2.13 3.23
CA CYS A 48 -9.54 2.82 1.99
C CYS A 48 -8.49 3.84 1.52
N PRO A 49 -7.27 3.40 1.18
CA PRO A 49 -6.23 4.34 0.77
C PRO A 49 -6.61 5.04 -0.54
N ASP A 50 -6.12 6.26 -0.71
CA ASP A 50 -6.36 7.06 -1.92
C ASP A 50 -5.48 6.61 -3.08
N LEU A 51 -4.31 6.05 -2.78
CA LEU A 51 -3.36 5.56 -3.78
C LEU A 51 -2.61 4.35 -3.24
N VAL A 52 -2.25 3.44 -4.13
CA VAL A 52 -1.49 2.24 -3.78
C VAL A 52 -0.21 2.19 -4.62
N ILE A 53 0.93 2.04 -3.96
CA ILE A 53 2.22 1.78 -4.61
C ILE A 53 2.49 0.30 -4.45
N LEU A 54 2.61 -0.42 -5.55
CA LEU A 54 2.59 -1.87 -5.56
C LEU A 54 3.89 -2.46 -6.13
N ASP A 55 4.53 -3.34 -5.34
CA ASP A 55 5.59 -4.20 -5.82
C ASP A 55 4.96 -5.47 -6.41
N LEU A 56 5.26 -5.76 -7.67
CA LEU A 56 4.70 -6.92 -8.38
C LEU A 56 5.32 -8.25 -7.96
N GLY A 57 6.42 -8.23 -7.24
CA GLY A 57 7.15 -9.43 -6.81
C GLY A 57 6.87 -9.87 -5.38
N LEU A 58 5.65 -9.69 -4.88
CA LEU A 58 5.30 -10.08 -3.51
C LEU A 58 5.38 -11.60 -3.29
N PRO A 59 5.77 -12.04 -2.07
CA PRO A 59 6.02 -13.46 -1.83
C PRO A 59 4.76 -14.34 -1.82
N ASP A 60 3.61 -13.80 -1.47
CA ASP A 60 2.38 -14.59 -1.32
C ASP A 60 1.37 -14.40 -2.45
N MET A 61 1.53 -13.36 -3.24
CA MET A 61 0.54 -13.00 -4.24
C MET A 61 1.19 -12.26 -5.40
N ASP A 62 0.71 -12.52 -6.61
CA ASP A 62 1.08 -11.70 -7.76
C ASP A 62 0.43 -10.32 -7.60
N GLY A 63 1.17 -9.27 -7.90
CA GLY A 63 0.64 -7.90 -7.86
C GLY A 63 -0.60 -7.71 -8.71
N LEU A 64 -0.70 -8.43 -9.83
CA LEU A 64 -1.89 -8.38 -10.67
C LEU A 64 -3.12 -8.96 -9.97
N ASP A 65 -2.94 -9.98 -9.14
CA ASP A 65 -4.04 -10.56 -8.37
C ASP A 65 -4.55 -9.58 -7.32
N ILE A 66 -3.65 -8.83 -6.69
CA ILE A 66 -4.03 -7.78 -5.75
C ILE A 66 -4.85 -6.70 -6.45
N LEU A 67 -4.37 -6.29 -7.62
CA LEU A 67 -5.04 -5.26 -8.40
C LEU A 67 -6.46 -5.70 -8.81
N ARG A 68 -6.61 -6.94 -9.27
CA ARG A 68 -7.92 -7.49 -9.63
C ARG A 68 -8.86 -7.52 -8.42
N SER A 69 -8.36 -7.95 -7.27
CA SER A 69 -9.17 -8.01 -6.05
C SER A 69 -9.64 -6.63 -5.62
N ALA A 70 -8.78 -5.63 -5.73
CA ALA A 70 -9.13 -4.27 -5.37
C ALA A 70 -10.18 -3.67 -6.32
N VAL A 71 -10.07 -3.98 -7.63
CA VAL A 71 -11.00 -3.44 -8.64
C VAL A 71 -12.37 -4.10 -8.57
N THR A 72 -12.42 -5.40 -8.24
CA THR A 72 -13.69 -6.14 -8.23
C THR A 72 -14.47 -6.00 -6.94
N ARG A 73 -13.91 -5.38 -5.91
CA ARG A 73 -14.62 -5.17 -4.65
C ARG A 73 -15.69 -4.11 -4.77
N PRO A 74 -16.85 -4.34 -4.18
CA PRO A 74 -17.93 -3.33 -4.16
C PRO A 74 -17.59 -2.17 -3.23
#